data_4d496da47244a591fadaaafb431b03fe
#
_entry.id   4d496da47244a591fadaaafb431b03fe
#
_cell.length_a   1.000
_cell.length_b   1.000
_cell.length_c   1.000
_cell.angle_alpha   90.00
_cell.angle_beta   90.00
_cell.angle_gamma   90.00
#
_symmetry.space_group_name_H-M   'P 1'
#
loop_
_entity.id
_entity.type
_entity.pdbx_description
1 polymer ?
#
loop_
_entity_poly.entity_id
_entity_poly.type
_entity_poly.pdbx_seq_one_letter_code
_entity_poly.pdbx_strand_id
1 'polypeptide(L)'
;KAQEIAAELQSAFPKAEVIIMHAQFIMTDRAKREEQILKRVGKRSTPESRRGLIIVGTQVLEQSLDLDFDLMITELCPMDLLLQRTGRLHRHNRVRPQGLETASCFVLDETDDSFDSGSAAIYGEWLLMRTRALLPNKLTIPSDIPLLVQQTYDETNNEMLGELTEGMKKAQEENKLRTGKKRRSAENYLISKPSNKKGKCLDGWLDNDIKPNNEQTGEKAVRDGDPSVDVIALMRDREGLIRIIADKSETIIPADRPPSREEALLIARQKLRLPGFFGRRWKIDDTIEQLEAETQNVFSAWQDSALLKEEVVLLFDEDLNADLAGVQLHYDIKTGLTYEKE
;
A
#
# COMPACT_ATOMS: atom_id res chain seq x y z
N LYS A 1 4.74 10.30 7.53
CA LYS A 1 3.53 11.15 7.48
C LYS A 1 2.32 10.53 8.21
N ALA A 2 1.81 9.33 7.84
CA ALA A 2 0.64 8.74 8.54
C ALA A 2 0.91 8.47 10.03
N GLN A 3 2.10 7.99 10.37
CA GLN A 3 2.52 7.76 11.76
C GLN A 3 2.67 9.07 12.55
N GLU A 4 3.21 10.11 11.93
CA GLU A 4 3.31 11.46 12.51
C GLU A 4 1.92 12.04 12.80
N ILE A 5 1.02 11.98 11.80
CA ILE A 5 -0.38 12.43 11.96
C ILE A 5 -1.08 11.66 13.09
N ALA A 6 -0.88 10.33 13.16
CA ALA A 6 -1.48 9.53 14.23
C ALA A 6 -0.96 9.93 15.62
N ALA A 7 0.35 10.22 15.75
CA ALA A 7 0.94 10.69 16.99
C ALA A 7 0.43 12.08 17.40
N GLU A 8 0.32 13.01 16.45
CA GLU A 8 -0.24 14.34 16.69
C GLU A 8 -1.71 14.26 17.12
N LEU A 9 -2.51 13.43 16.44
CA LEU A 9 -3.92 13.24 16.78
C LEU A 9 -4.09 12.59 18.16
N GLN A 10 -3.24 11.61 18.52
CA GLN A 10 -3.27 11.02 19.85
C GLN A 10 -2.90 12.04 20.93
N SER A 11 -1.96 12.94 20.65
CA SER A 11 -1.59 14.03 21.55
C SER A 11 -2.72 15.07 21.70
N ALA A 12 -3.32 15.47 20.57
CA ALA A 12 -4.40 16.46 20.56
C ALA A 12 -5.70 15.93 21.16
N PHE A 13 -5.97 14.63 21.02
CA PHE A 13 -7.18 13.97 21.50
C PHE A 13 -6.85 12.79 22.44
N PRO A 14 -6.32 13.04 23.66
CA PRO A 14 -5.82 11.96 24.54
C PRO A 14 -6.91 10.98 25.01
N LYS A 15 -8.19 11.35 24.90
CA LYS A 15 -9.32 10.47 25.22
C LYS A 15 -9.81 9.64 24.03
N ALA A 16 -9.34 9.93 22.83
CA ALA A 16 -9.67 9.17 21.64
C ALA A 16 -8.75 7.95 21.50
N GLU A 17 -9.27 6.89 20.93
CA GLU A 17 -8.45 5.77 20.46
C GLU A 17 -8.02 6.07 19.01
N VAL A 18 -6.72 6.19 18.78
CA VAL A 18 -6.17 6.40 17.44
C VAL A 18 -5.61 5.08 16.92
N ILE A 19 -6.19 4.57 15.83
CA ILE A 19 -5.73 3.36 15.14
C ILE A 19 -5.08 3.78 13.83
N ILE A 20 -3.85 3.32 13.62
CA ILE A 20 -3.14 3.53 12.35
C ILE A 20 -3.17 2.27 11.49
N MET A 21 -3.31 2.45 10.16
CA MET A 21 -3.32 1.35 9.19
C MET A 21 -2.57 1.71 7.91
N HIS A 22 -1.47 1.01 7.65
CA HIS A 22 -0.64 1.15 6.44
C HIS A 22 0.01 -0.18 6.05
N ALA A 23 0.74 -0.19 4.94
CA ALA A 23 1.33 -1.42 4.39
C ALA A 23 2.53 -1.96 5.19
N GLN A 24 3.15 -1.15 6.05
CA GLN A 24 4.39 -1.48 6.77
C GLN A 24 4.12 -2.11 8.15
N PHE A 25 3.13 -2.99 8.22
CA PHE A 25 2.90 -3.89 9.34
C PHE A 25 3.22 -5.33 8.92
N ILE A 26 3.75 -6.11 9.84
CA ILE A 26 3.84 -7.57 9.67
C ILE A 26 2.45 -8.11 9.34
N MET A 27 2.36 -9.06 8.42
CA MET A 27 1.09 -9.55 7.89
C MET A 27 0.11 -10.02 8.98
N THR A 28 0.61 -10.66 10.05
CA THR A 28 -0.20 -11.07 11.20
C THR A 28 -0.76 -9.89 11.98
N ASP A 29 0.03 -8.87 12.24
CA ASP A 29 -0.40 -7.66 12.96
C ASP A 29 -1.36 -6.84 12.12
N ARG A 30 -1.11 -6.78 10.82
CA ARG A 30 -2.02 -6.15 9.87
C ARG A 30 -3.38 -6.84 9.87
N ALA A 31 -3.44 -8.16 9.81
CA ALA A 31 -4.69 -8.92 9.83
C ALA A 31 -5.50 -8.67 11.13
N LYS A 32 -4.83 -8.64 12.29
CA LYS A 32 -5.46 -8.30 13.57
C LYS A 32 -6.06 -6.90 13.58
N ARG A 33 -5.34 -5.92 13.00
CA ARG A 33 -5.82 -4.54 12.87
C ARG A 33 -7.01 -4.42 11.94
N GLU A 34 -6.96 -5.09 10.80
CA GLU A 34 -8.10 -5.15 9.88
C GLU A 34 -9.33 -5.71 10.57
N GLU A 35 -9.19 -6.78 11.35
CA GLU A 35 -10.27 -7.35 12.14
C GLU A 35 -10.78 -6.37 13.21
N GLN A 36 -9.86 -5.69 13.93
CA GLN A 36 -10.21 -4.67 14.92
C GLN A 36 -10.99 -3.52 14.28
N ILE A 37 -10.51 -2.99 13.16
CA ILE A 37 -11.17 -1.91 12.42
C ILE A 37 -12.56 -2.37 11.93
N LEU A 38 -12.68 -3.57 11.37
CA LEU A 38 -13.96 -4.12 10.94
C LEU A 38 -14.96 -4.29 12.09
N LYS A 39 -14.51 -4.70 13.26
CA LYS A 39 -15.37 -4.78 14.48
C LYS A 39 -15.85 -3.40 14.90
N ARG A 40 -14.99 -2.37 14.79
CA ARG A 40 -15.26 -1.01 15.28
C ARG A 40 -16.13 -0.19 14.31
N VAL A 41 -15.85 -0.25 12.99
CA VAL A 41 -16.50 0.59 11.98
C VAL A 41 -17.09 -0.20 10.80
N GLY A 42 -17.11 -1.52 10.84
CA GLY A 42 -17.74 -2.34 9.80
C GLY A 42 -19.28 -2.32 9.89
N LYS A 43 -19.92 -3.05 9.00
CA LYS A 43 -21.39 -3.10 8.84
C LYS A 43 -22.16 -3.38 10.14
N ARG A 44 -21.59 -4.18 11.05
CA ARG A 44 -22.24 -4.59 12.33
C ARG A 44 -21.84 -3.74 13.51
N SER A 45 -21.09 -2.64 13.31
CA SER A 45 -20.66 -1.79 14.42
C SER A 45 -21.81 -1.01 15.03
N THR A 46 -21.70 -0.72 16.33
CA THR A 46 -22.68 0.05 17.10
C THR A 46 -22.20 1.49 17.33
N PRO A 47 -23.08 2.44 17.71
CA PRO A 47 -22.66 3.79 18.08
C PRO A 47 -21.58 3.81 19.17
N GLU A 48 -21.69 2.91 20.16
CA GLU A 48 -20.72 2.78 21.26
C GLU A 48 -19.35 2.33 20.76
N SER A 49 -19.32 1.36 19.83
CA SER A 49 -18.06 0.85 19.26
C SER A 49 -17.31 1.92 18.45
N ARG A 50 -18.00 2.90 17.87
CA ARG A 50 -17.40 3.97 17.05
C ARG A 50 -17.02 5.21 17.87
N ARG A 51 -17.56 5.36 19.09
CA ARG A 51 -17.34 6.57 19.89
C ARG A 51 -15.87 6.79 20.23
N GLY A 52 -15.39 8.00 20.00
CA GLY A 52 -14.02 8.41 20.31
C GLY A 52 -12.95 7.66 19.54
N LEU A 53 -13.26 7.17 18.34
CA LEU A 53 -12.34 6.45 17.48
C LEU A 53 -11.87 7.34 16.31
N ILE A 54 -10.57 7.41 16.11
CA ILE A 54 -9.93 8.03 14.97
C ILE A 54 -9.13 6.95 14.23
N ILE A 55 -9.31 6.84 12.93
CA ILE A 55 -8.55 5.90 12.11
C ILE A 55 -7.73 6.70 11.11
N VAL A 56 -6.41 6.56 11.19
CA VAL A 56 -5.45 7.15 10.25
C VAL A 56 -4.98 6.05 9.31
N GLY A 57 -5.20 6.21 8.03
CA GLY A 57 -4.83 5.18 7.07
C GLY A 57 -4.30 5.71 5.76
N THR A 58 -3.57 4.86 5.07
CA THR A 58 -3.13 5.06 3.69
C THR A 58 -4.10 4.36 2.73
N GLN A 59 -3.68 4.17 1.47
CA GLN A 59 -4.47 3.46 0.44
C GLN A 59 -4.95 2.05 0.87
N VAL A 60 -4.40 1.49 1.92
CA VAL A 60 -4.82 0.19 2.46
C VAL A 60 -6.29 0.19 2.90
N LEU A 61 -6.82 1.34 3.36
CA LEU A 61 -8.23 1.47 3.74
C LEU A 61 -9.19 1.64 2.55
N GLU A 62 -8.68 1.92 1.36
CA GLU A 62 -9.49 2.13 0.15
C GLU A 62 -10.04 0.81 -0.40
N GLN A 63 -9.35 -0.30 -0.18
CA GLN A 63 -9.66 -1.59 -0.80
C GLN A 63 -10.04 -2.64 0.24
N SER A 64 -10.86 -3.59 -0.18
CA SER A 64 -11.16 -4.86 0.49
C SER A 64 -11.96 -4.81 1.80
N LEU A 65 -12.09 -3.69 2.49
CA LEU A 65 -12.79 -3.62 3.78
C LEU A 65 -14.16 -2.95 3.64
N ASP A 66 -15.20 -3.56 4.23
CA ASP A 66 -16.54 -2.98 4.30
C ASP A 66 -16.65 -2.04 5.51
N LEU A 67 -16.06 -0.85 5.36
CA LEU A 67 -15.98 0.19 6.39
C LEU A 67 -17.06 1.24 6.18
N ASP A 68 -17.48 1.87 7.28
CA ASP A 68 -18.49 2.92 7.30
C ASP A 68 -18.16 3.99 8.33
N PHE A 69 -17.62 5.09 7.86
CA PHE A 69 -17.20 6.23 8.67
C PHE A 69 -18.32 7.25 8.84
N ASP A 70 -18.34 7.94 9.98
CA ASP A 70 -19.27 9.02 10.27
C ASP A 70 -18.77 10.37 9.72
N LEU A 71 -17.45 10.57 9.67
CA LEU A 71 -16.76 11.74 9.13
C LEU A 71 -15.50 11.29 8.40
N MET A 72 -15.11 12.00 7.36
CA MET A 72 -13.87 11.75 6.64
C MET A 72 -13.07 13.03 6.41
N ILE A 73 -11.77 12.92 6.61
CA ILE A 73 -10.78 13.92 6.22
C ILE A 73 -9.78 13.19 5.31
N THR A 74 -9.51 13.71 4.14
CA THR A 74 -8.62 13.07 3.16
C THR A 74 -7.74 14.09 2.48
N GLU A 75 -6.52 13.71 2.15
CA GLU A 75 -5.69 14.48 1.23
C GLU A 75 -6.26 14.42 -0.19
N LEU A 76 -5.98 15.45 -0.98
CA LEU A 76 -6.34 15.46 -2.40
C LEU A 76 -5.68 14.28 -3.11
N CYS A 77 -6.46 13.57 -3.90
CA CYS A 77 -6.01 12.42 -4.69
C CYS A 77 -6.80 12.38 -6.01
N PRO A 78 -6.43 11.54 -6.99
CA PRO A 78 -7.22 11.37 -8.20
C PRO A 78 -8.69 11.07 -7.92
N MET A 79 -9.58 11.56 -8.77
CA MET A 79 -11.03 11.53 -8.58
C MET A 79 -11.58 10.13 -8.31
N ASP A 80 -11.09 9.11 -9.00
CA ASP A 80 -11.52 7.72 -8.80
C ASP A 80 -11.19 7.21 -7.39
N LEU A 81 -10.02 7.56 -6.84
CA LEU A 81 -9.64 7.21 -5.48
C LEU A 81 -10.45 8.03 -4.46
N LEU A 82 -10.68 9.30 -4.72
CA LEU A 82 -11.52 10.14 -3.87
C LEU A 82 -12.94 9.58 -3.77
N LEU A 83 -13.51 9.14 -4.89
CA LEU A 83 -14.82 8.51 -4.95
C LEU A 83 -14.84 7.14 -4.22
N GLN A 84 -13.76 6.36 -4.29
CA GLN A 84 -13.61 5.13 -3.51
C GLN A 84 -13.57 5.40 -2.00
N ARG A 85 -12.85 6.46 -1.58
CA ARG A 85 -12.79 6.90 -0.18
C ARG A 85 -14.16 7.38 0.29
N THR A 86 -14.79 8.29 -0.42
CA THR A 86 -16.11 8.82 -0.07
C THR A 86 -17.19 7.72 -0.06
N GLY A 87 -17.04 6.67 -0.85
CA GLY A 87 -17.86 5.47 -0.78
C GLY A 87 -17.78 4.68 0.53
N ARG A 88 -16.86 5.05 1.45
CA ARG A 88 -16.76 4.53 2.81
C ARG A 88 -17.43 5.43 3.86
N LEU A 89 -17.92 6.59 3.44
CA LEU A 89 -18.60 7.56 4.29
C LEU A 89 -20.11 7.34 4.21
N HIS A 90 -20.77 7.17 5.36
CA HIS A 90 -22.20 6.85 5.45
C HIS A 90 -22.66 5.69 4.53
N ARG A 91 -21.80 4.68 4.41
CA ARG A 91 -22.04 3.54 3.52
C ARG A 91 -23.25 2.71 3.88
N HIS A 92 -23.53 2.59 5.18
CA HIS A 92 -24.66 1.81 5.69
C HIS A 92 -25.71 2.72 6.33
N ASN A 93 -26.98 2.35 6.21
CA ASN A 93 -28.08 3.04 6.89
C ASN A 93 -28.01 2.71 8.40
N ARG A 94 -27.65 3.71 9.21
CA ARG A 94 -27.53 3.60 10.67
C ARG A 94 -27.67 4.95 11.36
N VAL A 95 -27.89 4.92 12.68
CA VAL A 95 -27.87 6.13 13.50
C VAL A 95 -26.48 6.74 13.50
N ARG A 96 -26.43 8.05 13.25
CA ARG A 96 -25.19 8.85 13.24
C ARG A 96 -25.08 9.69 14.52
N PRO A 97 -23.85 10.03 14.93
CA PRO A 97 -23.66 10.98 16.04
C PRO A 97 -24.30 12.33 15.73
N GLN A 98 -24.74 13.03 16.78
CA GLN A 98 -25.27 14.39 16.65
C GLN A 98 -24.24 15.30 15.96
N GLY A 99 -24.69 16.05 14.94
CA GLY A 99 -23.85 16.92 14.10
C GLY A 99 -23.15 16.22 12.95
N LEU A 100 -23.29 14.89 12.82
CA LEU A 100 -22.74 14.08 11.73
C LEU A 100 -23.84 13.32 10.95
N GLU A 101 -25.08 13.84 10.97
CA GLU A 101 -26.22 13.26 10.26
C GLU A 101 -26.09 13.39 8.74
N THR A 102 -25.33 14.38 8.29
CA THR A 102 -25.00 14.58 6.88
C THR A 102 -23.58 14.07 6.63
N ALA A 103 -23.42 13.26 5.59
CA ALA A 103 -22.12 12.74 5.18
C ALA A 103 -21.20 13.92 4.75
N SER A 104 -20.11 14.11 5.48
CA SER A 104 -19.17 15.22 5.26
C SER A 104 -17.76 14.69 5.04
N CYS A 105 -17.17 15.07 3.91
CA CYS A 105 -15.78 14.77 3.57
C CYS A 105 -14.99 16.06 3.42
N PHE A 106 -13.95 16.24 4.21
CA PHE A 106 -13.03 17.36 4.09
C PHE A 106 -11.83 16.94 3.26
N VAL A 107 -11.61 17.61 2.15
CA VAL A 107 -10.45 17.37 1.30
C VAL A 107 -9.39 18.40 1.66
N LEU A 108 -8.26 17.93 2.17
CA LEU A 108 -7.10 18.76 2.46
C LEU A 108 -6.35 19.01 1.16
N ASP A 109 -6.15 20.29 0.86
CA ASP A 109 -5.46 20.74 -0.34
C ASP A 109 -4.56 21.92 0.02
N GLU A 110 -3.41 22.02 -0.62
CA GLU A 110 -2.53 23.18 -0.44
C GLU A 110 -3.08 24.38 -1.21
N THR A 111 -3.02 25.56 -0.61
CA THR A 111 -3.66 26.77 -1.16
C THR A 111 -2.87 27.43 -2.28
N ASP A 112 -1.58 27.17 -2.38
CA ASP A 112 -0.70 27.70 -3.42
C ASP A 112 -0.55 26.65 -4.52
N ASP A 113 -0.55 26.98 -5.77
CA ASP A 113 -0.49 26.06 -6.94
C ASP A 113 0.49 24.86 -6.85
N SER A 114 0.86 24.51 -5.63
CA SER A 114 1.69 23.37 -5.23
C SER A 114 0.82 22.22 -4.73
N PHE A 115 1.41 21.02 -4.72
CA PHE A 115 0.83 19.81 -4.15
C PHE A 115 1.81 19.18 -3.15
N ASP A 116 1.28 18.50 -2.14
CA ASP A 116 2.12 17.66 -1.28
C ASP A 116 3.04 16.78 -2.13
N SER A 117 4.33 16.83 -1.84
CA SER A 117 5.36 16.15 -2.64
C SER A 117 5.16 14.65 -2.75
N GLY A 118 4.60 14.02 -1.71
CA GLY A 118 4.24 12.60 -1.72
C GLY A 118 3.08 12.31 -2.67
N SER A 119 2.02 13.11 -2.64
CA SER A 119 0.87 12.98 -3.52
C SER A 119 1.25 13.26 -4.98
N ALA A 120 2.03 14.30 -5.24
CA ALA A 120 2.54 14.62 -6.57
C ALA A 120 3.40 13.48 -7.16
N ALA A 121 4.30 12.90 -6.35
CA ALA A 121 5.14 11.78 -6.79
C ALA A 121 4.33 10.52 -7.11
N ILE A 122 3.31 10.21 -6.30
CA ILE A 122 2.48 9.00 -6.48
C ILE A 122 1.51 9.16 -7.64
N TYR A 123 0.77 10.26 -7.68
CA TYR A 123 -0.37 10.43 -8.58
C TYR A 123 -0.04 11.24 -9.84
N GLY A 124 0.92 12.17 -9.73
CA GLY A 124 1.23 13.18 -10.73
C GLY A 124 0.35 14.43 -10.59
N GLU A 125 0.97 15.60 -10.73
CA GLU A 125 0.31 16.90 -10.52
C GLU A 125 -0.87 17.10 -11.48
N TRP A 126 -0.77 16.65 -12.74
CA TRP A 126 -1.83 16.81 -13.72
C TRP A 126 -3.17 16.23 -13.28
N LEU A 127 -3.18 15.01 -12.73
CA LEU A 127 -4.41 14.38 -12.24
C LEU A 127 -4.94 15.07 -10.99
N LEU A 128 -4.06 15.58 -10.13
CA LEU A 128 -4.45 16.35 -8.95
C LEU A 128 -5.10 17.68 -9.35
N MET A 129 -4.52 18.39 -10.32
CA MET A 129 -5.09 19.64 -10.88
C MET A 129 -6.49 19.41 -11.44
N ARG A 130 -6.68 18.36 -12.23
CA ARG A 130 -7.98 18.00 -12.81
C ARG A 130 -8.99 17.64 -11.74
N THR A 131 -8.59 16.86 -10.73
CA THR A 131 -9.47 16.52 -9.60
C THR A 131 -9.88 17.78 -8.84
N ARG A 132 -8.94 18.68 -8.53
CA ARG A 132 -9.20 19.96 -7.85
C ARG A 132 -10.24 20.79 -8.60
N ALA A 133 -10.08 20.93 -9.93
CA ALA A 133 -10.97 21.71 -10.78
C ALA A 133 -12.39 21.11 -10.90
N LEU A 134 -12.51 19.79 -10.81
CA LEU A 134 -13.78 19.07 -10.94
C LEU A 134 -14.43 18.74 -9.59
N LEU A 135 -13.78 19.05 -8.46
CA LEU A 135 -14.29 18.72 -7.14
C LEU A 135 -15.59 19.45 -6.83
N PRO A 136 -16.72 18.73 -6.69
CA PRO A 136 -18.01 19.38 -6.42
C PRO A 136 -18.19 19.66 -4.93
N ASN A 137 -18.90 20.74 -4.59
CA ASN A 137 -19.31 21.01 -3.20
C ASN A 137 -20.31 19.97 -2.66
N LYS A 138 -21.05 19.31 -3.54
CA LYS A 138 -22.00 18.26 -3.20
C LYS A 138 -21.85 17.11 -4.19
N LEU A 139 -21.70 15.91 -3.64
CA LEU A 139 -21.52 14.67 -4.40
C LEU A 139 -22.70 13.73 -4.15
N THR A 140 -23.27 13.18 -5.21
CA THR A 140 -24.33 12.17 -5.14
C THR A 140 -23.83 10.84 -5.70
N ILE A 141 -23.61 9.87 -4.81
CA ILE A 141 -23.15 8.54 -5.17
C ILE A 141 -24.38 7.63 -5.32
N PRO A 142 -24.51 6.83 -6.39
CA PRO A 142 -23.52 6.58 -7.45
C PRO A 142 -23.65 7.45 -8.71
N SER A 143 -24.62 8.33 -8.81
CA SER A 143 -24.98 9.03 -10.07
C SER A 143 -23.87 9.88 -10.66
N ASP A 144 -23.08 10.53 -9.85
CA ASP A 144 -22.04 11.46 -10.29
C ASP A 144 -20.71 10.76 -10.67
N ILE A 145 -20.55 9.49 -10.25
CA ILE A 145 -19.31 8.74 -10.46
C ILE A 145 -18.90 8.68 -11.95
N PRO A 146 -19.75 8.23 -12.88
CA PRO A 146 -19.33 8.07 -14.28
C PRO A 146 -18.84 9.37 -14.90
N LEU A 147 -19.57 10.46 -14.66
CA LEU A 147 -19.25 11.77 -15.23
C LEU A 147 -17.94 12.33 -14.68
N LEU A 148 -17.75 12.30 -13.35
CA LEU A 148 -16.55 12.82 -12.71
C LEU A 148 -15.30 12.05 -13.11
N VAL A 149 -15.39 10.71 -13.15
CA VAL A 149 -14.27 9.88 -13.60
C VAL A 149 -13.97 10.15 -15.06
N GLN A 150 -14.97 10.14 -15.93
CA GLN A 150 -14.76 10.41 -17.36
C GLN A 150 -14.12 11.78 -17.59
N GLN A 151 -14.64 12.84 -16.98
CA GLN A 151 -14.08 14.18 -17.12
C GLN A 151 -12.65 14.30 -16.58
N THR A 152 -12.34 13.62 -15.47
CA THR A 152 -10.99 13.66 -14.91
C THR A 152 -9.95 13.02 -15.82
N TYR A 153 -10.31 11.94 -16.50
CA TYR A 153 -9.37 11.17 -17.35
C TYR A 153 -9.47 11.48 -18.84
N ASP A 154 -10.42 12.33 -19.27
CA ASP A 154 -10.51 12.79 -20.64
C ASP A 154 -9.44 13.86 -20.93
N GLU A 155 -8.32 13.42 -21.49
CA GLU A 155 -7.20 14.32 -21.84
C GLU A 155 -7.53 15.29 -22.99
N THR A 156 -8.65 15.08 -23.70
CA THR A 156 -9.07 15.93 -24.83
C THR A 156 -9.83 17.18 -24.40
N ASN A 157 -10.46 17.13 -23.23
CA ASN A 157 -11.23 18.26 -22.69
C ASN A 157 -10.52 18.86 -21.45
N ASN A 158 -10.09 20.11 -21.57
CA ASN A 158 -9.43 20.87 -20.50
C ASN A 158 -10.21 22.13 -20.10
N GLU A 159 -11.46 22.29 -20.55
CA GLU A 159 -12.28 23.49 -20.28
C GLU A 159 -12.40 23.80 -18.78
N MET A 160 -12.45 22.77 -17.93
CA MET A 160 -12.54 22.93 -16.48
C MET A 160 -11.31 23.58 -15.85
N LEU A 161 -10.17 23.57 -16.53
CA LEU A 161 -8.92 24.18 -16.05
C LEU A 161 -8.76 25.65 -16.48
N GLY A 162 -9.63 26.12 -17.38
CA GLY A 162 -9.49 27.44 -17.99
C GLY A 162 -8.24 27.57 -18.86
N GLU A 163 -7.60 28.75 -18.80
CA GLU A 163 -6.34 28.96 -19.53
C GLU A 163 -5.17 28.25 -18.85
N LEU A 164 -4.51 27.34 -19.59
CA LEU A 164 -3.42 26.55 -19.04
C LEU A 164 -2.17 27.38 -18.81
N THR A 165 -1.72 27.47 -17.58
CA THR A 165 -0.44 28.05 -17.21
C THR A 165 0.74 27.22 -17.71
N GLU A 166 1.96 27.76 -17.71
CA GLU A 166 3.16 27.01 -18.10
C GLU A 166 3.40 25.79 -17.15
N GLY A 167 3.11 25.92 -15.87
CA GLY A 167 3.18 24.80 -14.92
C GLY A 167 2.19 23.68 -15.27
N MET A 168 0.95 24.03 -15.62
CA MET A 168 -0.07 23.07 -16.04
C MET A 168 0.31 22.35 -17.35
N LYS A 169 0.87 23.07 -18.32
CA LYS A 169 1.36 22.46 -19.58
C LYS A 169 2.48 21.46 -19.30
N LYS A 170 3.43 21.83 -18.45
CA LYS A 170 4.52 20.93 -18.01
C LYS A 170 3.98 19.67 -17.35
N ALA A 171 3.08 19.83 -16.39
CA ALA A 171 2.44 18.69 -15.69
C ALA A 171 1.66 17.79 -16.66
N GLN A 172 0.99 18.36 -17.66
CA GLN A 172 0.32 17.62 -18.74
C GLN A 172 1.30 16.79 -19.58
N GLU A 173 2.42 17.38 -19.97
CA GLU A 173 3.45 16.67 -20.75
C GLU A 173 4.08 15.53 -19.94
N GLU A 174 4.39 15.76 -18.67
CA GLU A 174 4.90 14.73 -17.78
C GLU A 174 3.90 13.57 -17.63
N ASN A 175 2.60 13.88 -17.49
CA ASN A 175 1.54 12.87 -17.46
C ASN A 175 1.47 12.06 -18.76
N LYS A 176 1.56 12.70 -19.92
CA LYS A 176 1.59 12.01 -21.23
C LYS A 176 2.79 11.08 -21.33
N LEU A 177 3.97 11.53 -20.89
CA LEU A 177 5.18 10.69 -20.91
C LEU A 177 5.03 9.50 -19.96
N ARG A 178 4.50 9.70 -18.75
CA ARG A 178 4.24 8.66 -17.76
C ARG A 178 3.23 7.64 -18.27
N THR A 179 2.10 8.09 -18.79
CA THR A 179 1.06 7.24 -19.38
C THR A 179 1.57 6.49 -20.60
N GLY A 180 2.34 7.16 -21.46
CA GLY A 180 2.97 6.53 -22.63
C GLY A 180 3.99 5.44 -22.27
N LYS A 181 4.77 5.62 -21.21
CA LYS A 181 5.67 4.57 -20.68
C LYS A 181 4.86 3.35 -20.18
N LYS A 182 3.84 3.60 -19.35
CA LYS A 182 2.96 2.53 -18.84
C LYS A 182 2.28 1.75 -19.96
N ARG A 183 1.79 2.45 -21.00
CA ARG A 183 1.16 1.82 -22.15
C ARG A 183 2.14 0.94 -22.91
N ARG A 184 3.37 1.42 -23.20
CA ARG A 184 4.40 0.62 -23.86
C ARG A 184 4.80 -0.59 -23.03
N SER A 185 4.93 -0.44 -21.72
CA SER A 185 5.20 -1.56 -20.82
C SER A 185 4.07 -2.60 -20.90
N ALA A 186 2.81 -2.16 -20.86
CA ALA A 186 1.65 -3.04 -20.97
C ALA A 186 1.54 -3.74 -22.33
N GLU A 187 1.97 -3.10 -23.41
CA GLU A 187 1.98 -3.69 -24.75
C GLU A 187 2.83 -4.96 -24.83
N ASN A 188 3.90 -5.07 -24.03
CA ASN A 188 4.75 -6.26 -23.95
C ASN A 188 4.01 -7.50 -23.37
N TYR A 189 2.89 -7.29 -22.69
CA TYR A 189 2.07 -8.34 -22.08
C TYR A 189 0.76 -8.61 -22.81
N LEU A 190 0.54 -7.94 -23.96
CA LEU A 190 -0.67 -8.17 -24.75
C LEU A 190 -0.62 -9.56 -25.38
N ILE A 191 -1.68 -10.32 -25.15
CA ILE A 191 -1.90 -11.59 -25.83
C ILE A 191 -2.16 -11.28 -27.32
N SER A 192 -1.42 -11.94 -28.22
CA SER A 192 -1.59 -11.80 -29.67
C SER A 192 -3.04 -12.10 -30.07
N LYS A 193 -3.59 -11.30 -30.99
CA LYS A 193 -4.91 -11.59 -31.55
C LYS A 193 -4.91 -12.98 -32.19
N PRO A 194 -6.00 -13.77 -32.02
CA PRO A 194 -6.11 -15.07 -32.67
C PRO A 194 -5.89 -14.93 -34.18
N SER A 195 -5.04 -15.78 -34.75
CA SER A 195 -4.83 -15.78 -36.17
C SER A 195 -6.02 -16.44 -36.91
N ASN A 196 -6.62 -15.74 -37.88
CA ASN A 196 -7.68 -16.30 -38.70
C ASN A 196 -7.15 -17.29 -39.77
N LYS A 197 -5.87 -17.62 -39.78
CA LYS A 197 -5.30 -18.60 -40.69
C LYS A 197 -5.67 -20.01 -40.28
N LYS A 198 -6.32 -20.78 -41.16
CA LYS A 198 -6.71 -22.18 -40.91
C LYS A 198 -5.51 -22.97 -40.34
N GLY A 199 -5.67 -23.57 -39.18
CA GLY A 199 -4.68 -24.43 -38.53
C GLY A 199 -3.72 -23.74 -37.55
N LYS A 200 -3.82 -22.38 -37.32
CA LYS A 200 -2.92 -21.63 -36.43
C LYS A 200 -3.61 -20.73 -35.40
N CYS A 201 -4.86 -21.00 -35.09
CA CYS A 201 -5.65 -20.13 -34.21
C CYS A 201 -5.16 -20.11 -32.72
N LEU A 202 -4.37 -21.06 -32.27
CA LEU A 202 -3.85 -21.13 -30.91
C LEU A 202 -2.32 -21.20 -30.82
N ASP A 203 -1.61 -21.36 -31.94
CA ASP A 203 -0.13 -21.47 -31.96
C ASP A 203 0.55 -20.25 -31.29
N GLY A 204 0.07 -19.03 -31.52
CA GLY A 204 0.59 -17.84 -30.88
C GLY A 204 0.23 -17.68 -29.38
N TRP A 205 -0.66 -18.52 -28.87
CA TRP A 205 -1.01 -18.57 -27.44
C TRP A 205 -0.23 -19.66 -26.70
N LEU A 206 0.16 -20.71 -27.44
CA LEU A 206 0.96 -21.83 -26.93
C LEU A 206 2.47 -21.56 -27.10
N ASP A 207 2.86 -20.80 -28.14
CA ASP A 207 4.25 -20.40 -28.42
C ASP A 207 4.73 -19.19 -27.58
N ASN A 208 3.92 -18.63 -26.71
CA ASN A 208 4.44 -17.85 -25.58
C ASN A 208 5.12 -18.80 -24.59
N ASP A 209 6.00 -19.65 -25.13
CA ASP A 209 7.02 -20.31 -24.35
C ASP A 209 7.75 -19.20 -23.57
N ILE A 210 7.49 -19.17 -22.29
CA ILE A 210 8.36 -18.59 -21.29
C ILE A 210 9.71 -19.21 -21.58
N LYS A 211 10.53 -18.50 -22.36
CA LYS A 211 11.90 -18.97 -22.61
C LYS A 211 12.54 -19.09 -21.24
N PRO A 212 12.97 -20.28 -20.83
CA PRO A 212 13.42 -20.54 -19.46
C PRO A 212 14.68 -19.78 -19.04
N ASN A 213 15.21 -18.90 -19.90
CA ASN A 213 16.44 -18.15 -19.69
C ASN A 213 16.24 -16.64 -19.40
N ASN A 214 15.03 -16.15 -19.18
CA ASN A 214 14.81 -14.80 -18.69
C ASN A 214 14.16 -14.87 -17.31
N GLU A 215 14.96 -14.92 -16.27
CA GLU A 215 14.57 -14.76 -14.88
C GLU A 215 13.79 -13.44 -14.62
N GLN A 216 13.87 -12.50 -15.57
CA GLN A 216 13.14 -11.22 -15.56
C GLN A 216 11.69 -11.28 -16.07
N THR A 217 11.23 -12.40 -16.60
CA THR A 217 9.86 -12.55 -17.16
C THR A 217 8.82 -13.04 -16.15
N GLY A 218 9.21 -13.36 -14.91
CA GLY A 218 8.31 -13.86 -13.88
C GLY A 218 7.42 -12.80 -13.22
N GLU A 219 7.88 -11.56 -13.14
CA GLU A 219 7.11 -10.48 -12.54
C GLU A 219 6.26 -9.76 -13.57
N LYS A 220 5.10 -10.31 -13.86
CA LYS A 220 4.02 -9.58 -14.53
C LYS A 220 3.50 -8.51 -13.57
N ALA A 221 4.24 -7.43 -13.41
CA ALA A 221 3.82 -6.29 -12.63
C ALA A 221 2.62 -5.64 -13.33
N VAL A 222 1.42 -5.94 -12.85
CA VAL A 222 0.18 -5.26 -13.27
C VAL A 222 0.23 -3.77 -12.90
N ARG A 223 1.12 -3.39 -11.99
CA ARG A 223 1.41 -2.01 -11.59
C ARG A 223 2.90 -1.74 -11.76
N ASP A 224 3.20 -0.79 -12.63
CA ASP A 224 4.55 -0.27 -12.85
C ASP A 224 4.89 0.66 -11.67
N GLY A 225 5.47 0.10 -10.62
CA GLY A 225 5.95 0.80 -9.43
C GLY A 225 7.40 0.41 -9.14
N ASP A 226 8.07 1.18 -8.29
CA ASP A 226 9.37 0.75 -7.78
C ASP A 226 9.24 -0.65 -7.17
N PRO A 227 10.22 -1.54 -7.35
CA PRO A 227 10.21 -2.86 -6.74
C PRO A 227 9.97 -2.73 -5.23
N SER A 228 9.04 -3.50 -4.70
CA SER A 228 8.86 -3.59 -3.24
C SER A 228 9.59 -4.83 -2.75
N VAL A 229 10.40 -4.66 -1.73
CA VAL A 229 11.08 -5.75 -1.06
C VAL A 229 10.19 -6.21 0.10
N ASP A 230 9.77 -7.47 0.08
CA ASP A 230 9.07 -8.11 1.18
C ASP A 230 10.06 -9.03 1.91
N VAL A 231 10.08 -8.98 3.23
CA VAL A 231 10.98 -9.79 4.07
C VAL A 231 10.19 -10.58 5.09
N ILE A 232 10.75 -11.69 5.58
CA ILE A 232 10.26 -12.34 6.79
C ILE A 232 10.89 -11.62 7.99
N ALA A 233 10.07 -10.95 8.81
CA ALA A 233 10.51 -10.22 9.99
C ALA A 233 10.52 -11.13 11.21
N LEU A 234 11.69 -11.39 11.78
CA LEU A 234 11.88 -12.20 12.99
C LEU A 234 12.73 -11.43 14.01
N MET A 235 12.70 -11.87 15.24
CA MET A 235 13.48 -11.29 16.34
C MET A 235 14.52 -12.29 16.84
N ARG A 236 15.70 -11.82 17.14
CA ARG A 236 16.74 -12.56 17.88
C ARG A 236 16.79 -12.04 19.31
N ASP A 237 16.52 -12.91 20.27
CA ASP A 237 16.62 -12.56 21.69
C ASP A 237 18.09 -12.57 22.18
N ARG A 238 18.32 -12.18 23.45
CA ARG A 238 19.67 -12.12 24.06
C ARG A 238 20.32 -13.48 24.20
N GLU A 239 19.56 -14.56 24.19
CA GLU A 239 20.05 -15.93 24.24
C GLU A 239 20.43 -16.43 22.82
N GLY A 240 20.18 -15.62 21.78
CA GLY A 240 20.41 -15.95 20.37
C GLY A 240 19.31 -16.77 19.74
N LEU A 241 18.19 -17.01 20.44
CA LEU A 241 17.04 -17.73 19.90
C LEU A 241 16.23 -16.85 18.96
N ILE A 242 15.77 -17.44 17.89
CA ILE A 242 14.93 -16.76 16.90
C ILE A 242 13.46 -16.91 17.30
N ARG A 243 12.75 -15.80 17.30
CA ARG A 243 11.34 -15.72 17.71
C ARG A 243 10.49 -14.92 16.72
N ILE A 244 9.20 -15.13 16.79
CA ILE A 244 8.19 -14.34 16.07
C ILE A 244 8.00 -13.00 16.81
N ILE A 245 7.97 -11.89 16.06
CA ILE A 245 7.76 -10.56 16.61
C ILE A 245 6.30 -10.40 17.10
N ALA A 246 5.35 -10.87 16.29
CA ALA A 246 3.93 -10.79 16.63
C ALA A 246 3.63 -11.59 17.89
N ASP A 247 3.01 -10.95 18.88
CA ASP A 247 2.58 -11.50 20.18
C ASP A 247 3.67 -11.69 21.24
N LYS A 248 4.93 -11.24 21.02
CA LYS A 248 6.05 -11.59 21.90
C LYS A 248 6.03 -13.09 22.22
N SER A 249 5.77 -13.88 21.18
CA SER A 249 5.49 -15.30 21.25
C SER A 249 6.70 -16.04 21.86
N GLU A 250 6.47 -16.93 22.80
CA GLU A 250 7.46 -17.87 23.30
C GLU A 250 7.90 -18.88 22.22
N THR A 251 7.30 -18.82 21.02
CA THR A 251 7.57 -19.76 19.94
C THR A 251 8.95 -19.53 19.36
N ILE A 252 9.82 -20.50 19.57
CA ILE A 252 11.17 -20.53 19.00
C ILE A 252 11.09 -21.05 17.57
N ILE A 253 11.71 -20.34 16.66
CA ILE A 253 11.80 -20.68 15.24
C ILE A 253 13.11 -21.44 14.99
N PRO A 254 13.08 -22.64 14.37
CA PRO A 254 14.28 -23.40 14.07
C PRO A 254 15.09 -22.69 12.98
N ALA A 255 16.36 -22.42 13.26
CA ALA A 255 17.31 -21.88 12.28
C ALA A 255 18.24 -22.98 11.73
N ASP A 256 18.49 -24.04 12.51
CA ASP A 256 19.47 -25.10 12.27
C ASP A 256 18.92 -26.35 11.56
N ARG A 257 17.62 -26.41 11.33
CA ARG A 257 16.92 -27.45 10.62
C ARG A 257 15.81 -26.91 9.70
N PRO A 258 15.40 -27.68 8.69
CA PRO A 258 14.20 -27.33 7.93
C PRO A 258 12.97 -27.23 8.86
N PRO A 259 12.19 -26.16 8.78
CA PRO A 259 10.96 -26.03 9.55
C PRO A 259 9.90 -27.04 9.06
N SER A 260 9.11 -27.56 9.99
CA SER A 260 7.91 -28.32 9.66
C SER A 260 6.94 -27.46 8.83
N ARG A 261 5.95 -28.09 8.20
CA ARG A 261 4.93 -27.35 7.42
C ARG A 261 4.19 -26.31 8.26
N GLU A 262 3.88 -26.62 9.51
CA GLU A 262 3.19 -25.70 10.42
C GLU A 262 4.08 -24.54 10.82
N GLU A 263 5.33 -24.80 11.16
CA GLU A 263 6.34 -23.77 11.43
C GLU A 263 6.56 -22.88 10.20
N ALA A 264 6.70 -23.47 9.00
CA ALA A 264 6.89 -22.73 7.77
C ALA A 264 5.70 -21.81 7.44
N LEU A 265 4.46 -22.24 7.67
CA LEU A 265 3.27 -21.40 7.52
C LEU A 265 3.23 -20.26 8.56
N LEU A 266 3.68 -20.53 9.78
CA LEU A 266 3.76 -19.51 10.83
C LEU A 266 4.82 -18.46 10.48
N ILE A 267 5.98 -18.88 9.99
CA ILE A 267 7.08 -18.02 9.52
C ILE A 267 6.62 -17.20 8.31
N ALA A 268 6.01 -17.82 7.30
CA ALA A 268 5.54 -17.12 6.10
C ALA A 268 4.51 -16.00 6.40
N ARG A 269 3.79 -16.09 7.53
CA ARG A 269 2.89 -15.03 8.00
C ARG A 269 3.61 -13.83 8.63
N GLN A 270 4.93 -13.91 8.82
CA GLN A 270 5.74 -12.81 9.33
C GLN A 270 6.24 -11.89 8.21
N LYS A 271 5.63 -11.95 7.03
CA LYS A 271 5.96 -11.04 5.93
C LYS A 271 5.73 -9.59 6.32
N LEU A 272 6.75 -8.80 6.04
CA LEU A 272 6.77 -7.35 6.24
C LEU A 272 7.22 -6.69 4.93
N ARG A 273 6.45 -5.74 4.45
CA ARG A 273 6.83 -4.93 3.29
C ARG A 273 7.76 -3.80 3.74
N LEU A 274 8.95 -3.76 3.19
CA LEU A 274 9.88 -2.67 3.41
C LEU A 274 9.40 -1.37 2.75
N PRO A 275 9.78 -0.19 3.27
CA PRO A 275 9.56 1.09 2.61
C PRO A 275 10.08 1.08 1.16
N GLY A 276 9.36 1.73 0.24
CA GLY A 276 9.73 1.77 -1.18
C GLY A 276 11.12 2.35 -1.48
N PHE A 277 11.70 3.05 -0.51
CA PHE A 277 13.09 3.50 -0.54
C PHE A 277 14.08 2.35 -0.77
N PHE A 278 13.88 1.18 -0.13
CA PHE A 278 14.76 0.02 -0.27
C PHE A 278 14.66 -0.67 -1.65
N GLY A 279 13.58 -0.44 -2.39
CA GLY A 279 13.40 -0.93 -3.76
C GLY A 279 13.97 -0.01 -4.84
N ARG A 280 14.53 1.15 -4.49
CA ARG A 280 15.08 2.08 -5.48
C ARG A 280 16.37 1.54 -6.07
N ARG A 281 16.59 1.81 -7.38
CA ARG A 281 17.74 1.31 -8.17
C ARG A 281 19.10 1.46 -7.50
N TRP A 282 19.30 2.54 -6.77
CA TRP A 282 20.58 2.84 -6.11
C TRP A 282 20.73 2.22 -4.72
N LYS A 283 19.69 1.55 -4.19
CA LYS A 283 19.66 0.95 -2.85
C LYS A 283 19.31 -0.54 -2.86
N ILE A 284 18.63 -1.01 -3.90
CA ILE A 284 18.10 -2.37 -3.94
C ILE A 284 19.19 -3.43 -3.89
N ASP A 285 20.31 -3.21 -4.58
CA ASP A 285 21.41 -4.19 -4.64
C ASP A 285 22.01 -4.40 -3.24
N ASP A 286 22.36 -3.32 -2.54
CA ASP A 286 22.85 -3.38 -1.15
C ASP A 286 21.85 -4.03 -0.20
N THR A 287 20.56 -3.72 -0.41
CA THR A 287 19.46 -4.27 0.41
C THR A 287 19.34 -5.77 0.24
N ILE A 288 19.32 -6.26 -0.99
CA ILE A 288 19.19 -7.69 -1.30
C ILE A 288 20.44 -8.43 -0.86
N GLU A 289 21.64 -7.92 -1.16
CA GLU A 289 22.90 -8.57 -0.78
C GLU A 289 22.98 -8.80 0.74
N GLN A 290 22.62 -7.79 1.55
CA GLN A 290 22.63 -7.94 3.01
C GLN A 290 21.57 -8.96 3.48
N LEU A 291 20.34 -8.89 2.97
CA LEU A 291 19.25 -9.81 3.33
C LEU A 291 19.58 -11.26 2.96
N GLU A 292 20.13 -11.50 1.77
CA GLU A 292 20.55 -12.82 1.30
C GLU A 292 21.71 -13.36 2.15
N ALA A 293 22.72 -12.54 2.42
CA ALA A 293 23.85 -12.94 3.27
C ALA A 293 23.37 -13.31 4.68
N GLU A 294 22.50 -12.54 5.31
CA GLU A 294 21.93 -12.83 6.63
C GLU A 294 21.11 -14.12 6.60
N THR A 295 20.25 -14.26 5.60
CA THR A 295 19.40 -15.45 5.42
C THR A 295 20.24 -16.70 5.21
N GLN A 296 21.27 -16.64 4.38
CA GLN A 296 22.15 -17.78 4.12
C GLN A 296 22.97 -18.17 5.35
N ASN A 297 23.46 -17.19 6.10
CA ASN A 297 24.27 -17.43 7.29
C ASN A 297 23.47 -18.04 8.45
N VAL A 298 22.21 -17.64 8.64
CA VAL A 298 21.40 -18.01 9.80
C VAL A 298 20.40 -19.13 9.46
N PHE A 299 19.82 -19.10 8.25
CA PHE A 299 18.69 -19.94 7.86
C PHE A 299 19.00 -20.82 6.65
N SER A 300 20.25 -21.23 6.47
CA SER A 300 20.66 -22.10 5.34
C SER A 300 19.80 -23.37 5.21
N ALA A 301 19.34 -23.93 6.32
CA ALA A 301 18.47 -25.11 6.34
C ALA A 301 17.06 -24.84 5.75
N TRP A 302 16.65 -23.60 5.59
CA TRP A 302 15.34 -23.27 5.02
C TRP A 302 15.27 -23.44 3.51
N GLN A 303 16.41 -23.58 2.83
CA GLN A 303 16.47 -23.87 1.40
C GLN A 303 15.76 -25.19 1.04
N ASP A 304 15.64 -26.11 2.00
CA ASP A 304 14.90 -27.37 1.84
C ASP A 304 13.38 -27.21 2.04
N SER A 305 12.92 -26.01 2.44
CA SER A 305 11.50 -25.72 2.62
C SER A 305 10.88 -25.12 1.37
N ALA A 306 9.90 -25.80 0.77
CA ALA A 306 9.20 -25.31 -0.42
C ALA A 306 8.50 -23.96 -0.23
N LEU A 307 8.21 -23.55 1.01
CA LEU A 307 7.54 -22.29 1.34
C LEU A 307 8.51 -21.15 1.64
N LEU A 308 9.76 -21.44 1.99
CA LEU A 308 10.70 -20.44 2.51
C LEU A 308 12.00 -20.33 1.73
N LYS A 309 12.27 -21.24 0.78
CA LYS A 309 13.55 -21.30 0.04
C LYS A 309 13.92 -20.03 -0.73
N GLU A 310 12.95 -19.22 -1.11
CA GLU A 310 13.14 -17.98 -1.88
C GLU A 310 12.87 -16.73 -1.04
N GLU A 311 12.58 -16.91 0.25
CA GLU A 311 12.27 -15.80 1.15
C GLU A 311 13.55 -15.29 1.81
N VAL A 312 13.64 -13.98 1.95
CA VAL A 312 14.73 -13.33 2.69
C VAL A 312 14.25 -12.89 4.06
N VAL A 313 15.14 -12.94 5.04
CA VAL A 313 14.84 -12.66 6.45
C VAL A 313 15.50 -11.36 6.87
N LEU A 314 14.75 -10.54 7.61
CA LEU A 314 15.26 -9.41 8.37
C LEU A 314 15.16 -9.73 9.86
N LEU A 315 16.31 -9.76 10.53
CA LEU A 315 16.38 -10.02 11.97
C LEU A 315 16.42 -8.70 12.75
N PHE A 316 15.45 -8.57 13.63
CA PHE A 316 15.40 -7.51 14.64
C PHE A 316 16.06 -7.97 15.94
N ASP A 317 16.60 -7.06 16.71
CA ASP A 317 17.02 -7.31 18.08
C ASP A 317 15.81 -7.40 19.05
N GLU A 318 16.06 -7.61 20.34
CA GLU A 318 15.02 -7.72 21.38
C GLU A 318 14.20 -6.43 21.56
N ASP A 319 14.82 -5.27 21.25
CA ASP A 319 14.17 -3.95 21.28
C ASP A 319 13.49 -3.62 19.94
N LEU A 320 13.41 -4.60 19.03
CA LEU A 320 12.82 -4.50 17.70
C LEU A 320 13.50 -3.44 16.79
N ASN A 321 14.80 -3.30 16.92
CA ASN A 321 15.63 -2.53 16.01
C ASN A 321 16.38 -3.46 15.05
N ALA A 322 16.65 -2.97 13.84
CA ALA A 322 17.47 -3.64 12.85
C ALA A 322 18.26 -2.59 12.03
N ASP A 323 19.41 -2.98 11.52
CA ASP A 323 20.14 -2.21 10.50
C ASP A 323 19.99 -2.91 9.15
N LEU A 324 19.58 -2.16 8.13
CA LEU A 324 19.49 -2.67 6.78
C LEU A 324 20.10 -1.66 5.80
N ALA A 325 21.15 -2.07 5.14
CA ALA A 325 21.89 -1.26 4.18
C ALA A 325 22.25 0.14 4.74
N GLY A 326 22.68 0.20 6.02
CA GLY A 326 23.06 1.42 6.73
C GLY A 326 21.89 2.30 7.20
N VAL A 327 20.66 1.78 7.16
CA VAL A 327 19.48 2.50 7.64
C VAL A 327 18.97 1.81 8.90
N GLN A 328 18.80 2.60 9.97
CA GLN A 328 18.22 2.11 11.22
C GLN A 328 16.71 1.95 11.08
N LEU A 329 16.25 0.76 11.38
CA LEU A 329 14.83 0.37 11.36
C LEU A 329 14.36 0.11 12.79
N HIS A 330 13.13 0.47 13.08
CA HIS A 330 12.46 0.10 14.32
C HIS A 330 11.05 -0.38 14.03
N TYR A 331 10.65 -1.51 14.61
CA TYR A 331 9.29 -2.02 14.49
C TYR A 331 8.54 -1.88 15.81
N ASP A 332 7.38 -1.27 15.74
CA ASP A 332 6.44 -1.18 16.86
C ASP A 332 5.08 -1.79 16.48
N ILE A 333 4.52 -2.60 17.37
CA ILE A 333 3.25 -3.29 17.10
C ILE A 333 2.10 -2.30 16.87
N LYS A 334 2.15 -1.09 17.45
CA LYS A 334 1.08 -0.10 17.31
C LYS A 334 1.26 0.78 16.08
N THR A 335 2.48 1.12 15.73
CA THR A 335 2.76 2.08 14.67
C THR A 335 3.37 1.47 13.41
N GLY A 336 3.79 0.19 13.45
CA GLY A 336 4.44 -0.51 12.34
C GLY A 336 5.91 -0.16 12.21
N LEU A 337 6.49 -0.47 11.05
CA LEU A 337 7.89 -0.21 10.75
C LEU A 337 8.14 1.29 10.56
N THR A 338 9.16 1.79 11.23
CA THR A 338 9.73 3.14 11.08
C THR A 338 11.20 3.05 10.68
N TYR A 339 11.73 4.11 10.12
CA TYR A 339 13.14 4.22 9.77
C TYR A 339 13.58 5.68 9.89
N GLU A 340 14.81 5.88 10.30
CA GLU A 340 15.41 7.21 10.32
C GLU A 340 15.84 7.58 8.89
N LYS A 341 15.38 8.74 8.40
CA LYS A 341 15.87 9.30 7.14
C LYS A 341 17.18 10.03 7.44
N GLU A 342 18.25 9.62 6.75
CA GLU A 342 19.44 10.45 6.68
C GLU A 342 19.15 11.83 6.08
#